data_24d4fbabb6dde14fe90f152c1628202d
#
_entry.id   24d4fbabb6dde14fe90f152c1628202d
#
_cell.length_a   1.000
_cell.length_b   1.000
_cell.length_c   1.000
_cell.angle_alpha   90.00
_cell.angle_beta   90.00
_cell.angle_gamma   90.00
#
_symmetry.space_group_name_H-M   'P 1'
#
loop_
_entity.id
_entity.type
_entity.pdbx_description
1 polymer ?
#
loop_
_entity_poly.entity_id
_entity_poly.type
_entity_poly.pdbx_seq_one_letter_code
_entity_poly.pdbx_strand_id
1 'polypeptide(L)'
;MKSHKTPLRYPGGKSRACTKMDQYLLKVSDCKEYREPFLGGGSVAIHITKKYPHLDVWVNDLYEPLYNFWRVLQDDSNALYETLCDLKSRHPEPESAKELFLKSKEYLNDESNNDSLQRAVSFYTINKCSFSGLTESSSFSKQASDSNFSMRGIEKLPGYTKIIKNWKITNISYEELLCDNKSTFIYLDPPYEIGSNLYGKRGSMHKGFDHDQFANDCDRFVSPQLISYNSSQLVKDRFKGWQTGEFDLTYTMRSVGEYMREQKERKELLLFNYGTQGLVEFN
;
A
#
# COMPACT_ATOMS: atom_id res chain seq x y z
N MET A 1 -3.95 -21.58 -2.69
CA MET A 1 -3.66 -20.83 -1.43
C MET A 1 -4.70 -19.74 -1.25
N LYS A 2 -5.35 -19.61 -0.07
CA LYS A 2 -6.23 -18.45 0.19
C LYS A 2 -5.37 -17.19 0.15
N SER A 3 -5.70 -16.25 -0.72
CA SER A 3 -5.07 -14.92 -0.81
C SER A 3 -5.12 -14.25 0.58
N HIS A 4 -3.97 -14.06 1.22
CA HIS A 4 -3.90 -13.22 2.41
C HIS A 4 -4.03 -11.77 1.93
N LYS A 5 -5.23 -11.24 2.10
CA LYS A 5 -5.48 -9.83 1.84
C LYS A 5 -4.72 -9.00 2.87
N THR A 6 -4.26 -7.84 2.47
CA THR A 6 -3.70 -6.83 3.38
C THR A 6 -4.61 -6.58 4.61
N PRO A 7 -4.05 -6.25 5.79
CA PRO A 7 -4.86 -5.84 6.94
C PRO A 7 -5.56 -4.49 6.74
N LEU A 8 -5.11 -3.69 5.79
CA LEU A 8 -5.60 -2.34 5.54
C LEU A 8 -6.51 -2.25 4.31
N ARG A 9 -7.35 -1.23 4.29
CA ARG A 9 -8.01 -0.73 3.09
C ARG A 9 -7.12 0.39 2.54
N TYR A 10 -6.62 0.21 1.33
CA TYR A 10 -5.71 1.20 0.76
C TYR A 10 -6.11 1.52 -0.69
N PRO A 11 -6.24 2.80 -1.06
CA PRO A 11 -6.50 3.19 -2.44
C PRO A 11 -5.39 2.65 -3.35
N GLY A 12 -5.72 2.15 -4.52
CA GLY A 12 -4.71 1.55 -5.41
C GLY A 12 -4.18 0.18 -4.98
N GLY A 13 -4.65 -0.40 -3.87
CA GLY A 13 -4.14 -1.66 -3.34
C GLY A 13 -4.15 -2.81 -4.34
N LYS A 14 -3.00 -3.47 -4.52
CA LYS A 14 -2.73 -4.48 -5.56
C LYS A 14 -3.16 -5.91 -5.22
N SER A 15 -3.93 -6.14 -4.13
CA SER A 15 -4.29 -7.50 -3.68
C SER A 15 -4.96 -8.38 -4.75
N ARG A 16 -5.66 -7.77 -5.71
CA ARG A 16 -6.26 -8.47 -6.85
C ARG A 16 -5.34 -8.57 -8.06
N ALA A 17 -4.36 -7.68 -8.13
CA ALA A 17 -3.37 -7.62 -9.20
C ALA A 17 -2.23 -8.60 -8.99
N CYS A 18 -1.88 -8.98 -7.73
CA CYS A 18 -0.72 -9.80 -7.44
C CYS A 18 -0.60 -11.05 -8.33
N THR A 19 -1.70 -11.78 -8.52
CA THR A 19 -1.69 -12.98 -9.39
C THR A 19 -1.45 -12.64 -10.86
N LYS A 20 -1.99 -11.51 -11.34
CA LYS A 20 -1.75 -11.04 -12.71
C LYS A 20 -0.32 -10.54 -12.89
N MET A 21 0.26 -9.98 -11.83
CA MET A 21 1.64 -9.50 -11.81
C MET A 21 2.68 -10.63 -11.69
N ASP A 22 2.29 -11.83 -11.29
CA ASP A 22 3.20 -12.95 -11.03
C ASP A 22 4.16 -13.24 -12.19
N GLN A 23 3.73 -13.11 -13.43
CA GLN A 23 4.58 -13.32 -14.60
C GLN A 23 5.70 -12.25 -14.71
N TYR A 24 5.44 -11.01 -14.25
CA TYR A 24 6.44 -9.95 -14.22
C TYR A 24 7.34 -10.04 -12.96
N LEU A 25 6.88 -10.73 -11.93
CA LEU A 25 7.59 -10.93 -10.67
C LEU A 25 8.48 -12.20 -10.68
N LEU A 26 8.60 -12.92 -11.80
CA LEU A 26 9.41 -14.14 -11.88
C LEU A 26 10.89 -13.88 -11.57
N LYS A 27 11.41 -12.71 -11.95
CA LYS A 27 12.80 -12.31 -11.68
C LYS A 27 13.13 -12.24 -10.18
N VAL A 28 12.12 -12.08 -9.33
CA VAL A 28 12.27 -12.06 -7.87
C VAL A 28 12.88 -13.36 -7.34
N SER A 29 12.56 -14.50 -7.96
CA SER A 29 13.10 -15.82 -7.54
C SER A 29 14.63 -15.92 -7.57
N ASP A 30 15.27 -15.13 -8.44
CA ASP A 30 16.73 -15.13 -8.64
C ASP A 30 17.44 -14.14 -7.68
N CYS A 31 16.67 -13.37 -6.93
CA CYS A 31 17.19 -12.33 -6.04
C CYS A 31 17.38 -12.86 -4.61
N LYS A 32 18.15 -12.11 -3.82
CA LYS A 32 18.35 -12.33 -2.38
C LYS A 32 17.56 -11.34 -1.54
N GLU A 33 17.28 -10.17 -2.09
CA GLU A 33 16.60 -9.08 -1.43
C GLU A 33 15.45 -8.56 -2.28
N TYR A 34 14.36 -8.18 -1.62
CA TYR A 34 13.21 -7.50 -2.18
C TYR A 34 13.00 -6.16 -1.47
N ARG A 35 12.82 -5.08 -2.24
CA ARG A 35 12.53 -3.75 -1.70
C ARG A 35 11.22 -3.21 -2.25
N GLU A 36 10.43 -2.56 -1.38
CA GLU A 36 9.18 -1.88 -1.73
C GLU A 36 9.15 -0.48 -1.10
N PRO A 37 9.66 0.56 -1.82
CA PRO A 37 9.76 1.94 -1.33
C PRO A 37 8.43 2.61 -1.01
N PHE A 38 7.33 2.18 -1.63
CA PHE A 38 5.97 2.70 -1.46
C PHE A 38 5.06 1.58 -0.97
N LEU A 39 5.17 1.21 0.30
CA LEU A 39 4.51 0.02 0.86
C LEU A 39 2.98 0.08 0.81
N GLY A 40 2.41 1.24 1.13
CA GLY A 40 0.96 1.42 1.19
C GLY A 40 0.27 0.32 2.01
N GLY A 41 -0.71 -0.33 1.41
CA GLY A 41 -1.41 -1.46 2.05
C GLY A 41 -0.60 -2.75 2.17
N GLY A 42 0.63 -2.83 1.68
CA GLY A 42 1.53 -3.97 1.81
C GLY A 42 1.11 -5.24 1.06
N SER A 43 0.22 -5.12 0.08
CA SER A 43 -0.34 -6.32 -0.58
C SER A 43 0.69 -7.07 -1.43
N VAL A 44 1.61 -6.36 -2.10
CA VAL A 44 2.65 -6.99 -2.92
C VAL A 44 3.75 -7.55 -2.02
N ALA A 45 4.23 -6.81 -1.03
CA ALA A 45 5.21 -7.30 -0.07
C ALA A 45 4.74 -8.58 0.66
N ILE A 46 3.47 -8.62 1.12
CA ILE A 46 2.88 -9.84 1.72
C ILE A 46 2.86 -10.99 0.73
N HIS A 47 2.49 -10.75 -0.53
CA HIS A 47 2.47 -11.76 -1.58
C HIS A 47 3.87 -12.34 -1.84
N ILE A 48 4.87 -11.47 -2.00
CA ILE A 48 6.27 -11.84 -2.24
C ILE A 48 6.86 -12.59 -1.05
N THR A 49 6.71 -12.08 0.18
CA THR A 49 7.22 -12.74 1.39
C THR A 49 6.72 -14.18 1.53
N LYS A 50 5.47 -14.44 1.14
CA LYS A 50 4.89 -15.77 1.21
C LYS A 50 5.31 -16.67 0.07
N LYS A 51 5.51 -16.12 -1.11
CA LYS A 51 5.90 -16.86 -2.31
C LYS A 51 7.39 -17.19 -2.32
N TYR A 52 8.20 -16.28 -1.78
CA TYR A 52 9.67 -16.35 -1.78
C TYR A 52 10.24 -16.14 -0.35
N PRO A 53 10.06 -17.10 0.57
CA PRO A 53 10.40 -16.94 1.98
C PRO A 53 11.91 -16.86 2.27
N HIS A 54 12.76 -17.02 1.26
CA HIS A 54 14.21 -16.89 1.36
C HIS A 54 14.72 -15.46 1.24
N LEU A 55 13.86 -14.52 0.84
CA LEU A 55 14.26 -13.14 0.59
C LEU A 55 14.39 -12.32 1.88
N ASP A 56 15.42 -11.51 1.92
CA ASP A 56 15.45 -10.36 2.81
C ASP A 56 14.48 -9.30 2.27
N VAL A 57 13.55 -8.84 3.11
CA VAL A 57 12.49 -7.92 2.69
C VAL A 57 12.68 -6.57 3.37
N TRP A 58 12.89 -5.53 2.58
CA TRP A 58 12.95 -4.15 3.03
C TRP A 58 11.80 -3.35 2.44
N VAL A 59 10.90 -2.90 3.29
CA VAL A 59 9.74 -2.08 2.94
C VAL A 59 9.83 -0.70 3.54
N ASN A 60 9.24 0.27 2.87
CA ASN A 60 9.29 1.66 3.28
C ASN A 60 7.97 2.36 2.95
N ASP A 61 7.61 3.35 3.74
CA ASP A 61 6.59 4.32 3.35
C ASP A 61 6.90 5.67 3.99
N LEU A 62 6.77 6.74 3.22
CA LEU A 62 7.04 8.09 3.71
C LEU A 62 5.93 8.63 4.62
N TYR A 63 4.72 8.05 4.55
CA TYR A 63 3.60 8.43 5.38
C TYR A 63 3.73 7.85 6.80
N GLU A 64 4.18 8.67 7.74
CA GLU A 64 4.52 8.26 9.11
C GLU A 64 3.42 7.47 9.83
N PRO A 65 2.12 7.85 9.83
CA PRO A 65 1.10 7.07 10.52
C PRO A 65 0.93 5.64 9.97
N LEU A 66 1.16 5.45 8.67
CA LEU A 66 1.15 4.13 8.04
C LEU A 66 2.38 3.31 8.41
N TYR A 67 3.56 3.92 8.35
CA TYR A 67 4.81 3.32 8.81
C TYR A 67 4.68 2.86 10.28
N ASN A 68 4.21 3.74 11.17
CA ASN A 68 4.01 3.44 12.58
C ASN A 68 3.04 2.27 12.79
N PHE A 69 1.94 2.20 12.03
CA PHE A 69 1.02 1.07 12.08
C PHE A 69 1.72 -0.26 11.73
N TRP A 70 2.53 -0.30 10.67
CA TRP A 70 3.25 -1.50 10.27
C TRP A 70 4.30 -1.90 11.31
N ARG A 71 5.00 -0.92 11.91
CA ARG A 71 5.96 -1.17 13.00
C ARG A 71 5.29 -1.76 14.23
N VAL A 72 4.19 -1.16 14.70
CA VAL A 72 3.45 -1.68 15.87
C VAL A 72 2.86 -3.07 15.57
N LEU A 73 2.35 -3.30 14.35
CA LEU A 73 1.86 -4.62 13.94
C LEU A 73 2.98 -5.67 13.94
N GLN A 74 4.21 -5.28 13.63
CA GLN A 74 5.38 -6.18 13.67
C GLN A 74 5.86 -6.44 15.10
N ASP A 75 5.99 -5.38 15.90
CA ASP A 75 6.69 -5.41 17.17
C ASP A 75 5.76 -5.78 18.35
N ASP A 76 4.51 -5.31 18.36
CA ASP A 76 3.54 -5.50 19.45
C ASP A 76 2.09 -5.70 18.95
N SER A 77 1.91 -6.69 18.10
CA SER A 77 0.59 -7.01 17.56
C SER A 77 -0.44 -7.42 18.62
N ASN A 78 0.00 -7.93 19.77
CA ASN A 78 -0.91 -8.35 20.83
C ASN A 78 -1.53 -7.12 21.51
N ALA A 79 -0.73 -6.12 21.90
CA ALA A 79 -1.26 -4.89 22.47
C ALA A 79 -2.17 -4.15 21.48
N LEU A 80 -1.79 -4.11 20.19
CA LEU A 80 -2.64 -3.56 19.13
C LEU A 80 -3.99 -4.30 19.03
N TYR A 81 -3.95 -5.62 19.03
CA TYR A 81 -5.14 -6.48 18.98
C TYR A 81 -6.05 -6.27 20.19
N GLU A 82 -5.51 -6.34 21.41
CA GLU A 82 -6.28 -6.20 22.65
C GLU A 82 -6.94 -4.82 22.74
N THR A 83 -6.19 -3.75 22.45
CA THR A 83 -6.71 -2.38 22.45
C THR A 83 -7.83 -2.20 21.43
N LEU A 84 -7.67 -2.73 20.22
CA LEU A 84 -8.70 -2.64 19.18
C LEU A 84 -9.93 -3.47 19.51
N CYS A 85 -9.78 -4.64 20.14
CA CYS A 85 -10.90 -5.46 20.62
C CYS A 85 -11.73 -4.72 21.68
N ASP A 86 -11.05 -4.14 22.67
CA ASP A 86 -11.68 -3.35 23.72
C ASP A 86 -12.43 -2.13 23.13
N LEU A 87 -11.79 -1.38 22.23
CA LEU A 87 -12.42 -0.26 21.56
C LEU A 87 -13.63 -0.68 20.71
N LYS A 88 -13.53 -1.79 19.95
CA LYS A 88 -14.67 -2.28 19.16
C LYS A 88 -15.81 -2.75 20.03
N SER A 89 -15.54 -3.37 21.19
CA SER A 89 -16.58 -3.79 22.13
C SER A 89 -17.31 -2.61 22.78
N ARG A 90 -16.61 -1.52 23.07
CA ARG A 90 -17.20 -0.28 23.61
C ARG A 90 -17.90 0.58 22.56
N HIS A 91 -17.59 0.36 21.27
CA HIS A 91 -18.16 1.14 20.15
C HIS A 91 -18.77 0.17 19.10
N PRO A 92 -19.79 -0.63 19.49
CA PRO A 92 -20.37 -1.64 18.62
C PRO A 92 -21.18 -1.02 17.46
N GLU A 93 -21.88 0.10 17.73
CA GLU A 93 -22.82 0.74 16.81
C GLU A 93 -22.13 1.83 15.97
N PRO A 94 -22.67 2.14 14.78
CA PRO A 94 -22.10 3.15 13.89
C PRO A 94 -21.98 4.56 14.51
N GLU A 95 -22.91 4.94 15.39
CA GLU A 95 -22.93 6.24 16.05
C GLU A 95 -21.74 6.37 17.01
N SER A 96 -21.51 5.37 17.86
CA SER A 96 -20.36 5.31 18.75
C SER A 96 -19.03 5.11 18.00
N ALA A 97 -19.05 4.37 16.89
CA ALA A 97 -17.90 4.23 16.01
C ALA A 97 -17.53 5.56 15.32
N LYS A 98 -18.50 6.44 15.06
CA LYS A 98 -18.26 7.81 14.55
C LYS A 98 -17.55 8.67 15.58
N GLU A 99 -17.94 8.59 16.83
CA GLU A 99 -17.28 9.29 17.93
C GLU A 99 -15.81 8.84 18.07
N LEU A 100 -15.58 7.52 18.07
CA LEU A 100 -14.24 6.95 18.10
C LEU A 100 -13.40 7.41 16.90
N PHE A 101 -13.98 7.43 15.70
CA PHE A 101 -13.31 7.92 14.49
C PHE A 101 -12.89 9.39 14.62
N LEU A 102 -13.74 10.26 15.15
CA LEU A 102 -13.43 11.68 15.34
C LEU A 102 -12.30 11.88 16.35
N LYS A 103 -12.34 11.18 17.51
CA LYS A 103 -11.27 11.17 18.50
C LYS A 103 -9.94 10.66 17.92
N SER A 104 -10.01 9.61 17.10
CA SER A 104 -8.81 9.07 16.42
C SER A 104 -8.20 10.07 15.44
N LYS A 105 -9.04 10.83 14.71
CA LYS A 105 -8.57 11.90 13.82
C LYS A 105 -7.91 13.04 14.58
N GLU A 106 -8.52 13.48 15.68
CA GLU A 106 -7.96 14.51 16.55
C GLU A 106 -6.59 14.06 17.07
N TYR A 107 -6.50 12.83 17.57
CA TYR A 107 -5.27 12.26 18.11
C TYR A 107 -4.14 12.22 17.07
N LEU A 108 -4.38 11.76 15.83
CA LEU A 108 -3.37 11.72 14.79
C LEU A 108 -2.97 13.09 14.23
N ASN A 109 -3.87 14.08 14.31
CA ASN A 109 -3.57 15.44 13.84
C ASN A 109 -2.78 16.27 14.86
N ASP A 110 -2.74 15.84 16.10
CA ASP A 110 -1.93 16.48 17.14
C ASP A 110 -0.53 15.85 17.14
N GLU A 111 0.45 16.60 16.65
CA GLU A 111 1.85 16.18 16.53
C GLU A 111 2.54 15.98 17.90
N SER A 112 1.94 16.46 19.00
CA SER A 112 2.45 16.23 20.36
C SER A 112 2.20 14.80 20.85
N ASN A 113 1.26 14.08 20.25
CA ASN A 113 0.91 12.70 20.60
C ASN A 113 1.94 11.70 20.05
N ASN A 114 2.83 11.19 20.91
CA ASN A 114 3.96 10.34 20.53
C ASN A 114 3.80 8.86 20.93
N ASP A 115 2.66 8.46 21.48
CA ASP A 115 2.40 7.05 21.79
C ASP A 115 2.17 6.24 20.50
N SER A 116 3.14 5.42 20.16
CA SER A 116 3.13 4.62 18.92
C SER A 116 1.96 3.66 18.84
N LEU A 117 1.58 3.01 19.97
CA LEU A 117 0.44 2.10 20.01
C LEU A 117 -0.87 2.86 19.76
N GLN A 118 -1.09 3.96 20.48
CA GLN A 118 -2.31 4.75 20.32
C GLN A 118 -2.40 5.39 18.93
N ARG A 119 -1.28 5.80 18.34
CA ARG A 119 -1.21 6.27 16.94
C ARG A 119 -1.58 5.16 15.96
N ALA A 120 -1.08 3.93 16.14
CA ALA A 120 -1.41 2.77 15.30
C ALA A 120 -2.90 2.37 15.43
N VAL A 121 -3.44 2.38 16.65
CA VAL A 121 -4.87 2.16 16.94
C VAL A 121 -5.74 3.19 16.25
N SER A 122 -5.37 4.47 16.37
CA SER A 122 -6.09 5.58 15.74
C SER A 122 -6.05 5.49 14.22
N PHE A 123 -4.89 5.20 13.64
CA PHE A 123 -4.73 5.00 12.20
C PHE A 123 -5.60 3.85 11.68
N TYR A 124 -5.58 2.69 12.35
CA TYR A 124 -6.40 1.53 11.96
C TYR A 124 -7.90 1.86 12.03
N THR A 125 -8.34 2.53 13.10
CA THR A 125 -9.73 2.96 13.27
C THR A 125 -10.17 3.87 12.13
N ILE A 126 -9.38 4.89 11.79
CA ILE A 126 -9.68 5.79 10.69
C ILE A 126 -9.71 5.02 9.37
N ASN A 127 -8.73 4.18 9.10
CA ASN A 127 -8.67 3.39 7.89
C ASN A 127 -9.90 2.48 7.70
N LYS A 128 -10.40 1.89 8.79
CA LYS A 128 -11.55 0.98 8.74
C LYS A 128 -12.90 1.70 8.69
N CYS A 129 -13.01 2.87 9.32
CA CYS A 129 -14.26 3.62 9.43
C CYS A 129 -14.42 4.71 8.37
N SER A 130 -13.38 4.99 7.55
CA SER A 130 -13.43 6.03 6.53
C SER A 130 -14.03 5.55 5.22
N PHE A 131 -14.53 6.50 4.42
CA PHE A 131 -14.83 6.25 3.03
C PHE A 131 -13.54 5.86 2.28
N SER A 132 -13.57 4.74 1.56
CA SER A 132 -12.44 4.23 0.75
C SER A 132 -11.13 3.90 1.49
N GLY A 133 -11.09 3.89 2.84
CA GLY A 133 -9.87 3.60 3.60
C GLY A 133 -8.84 4.73 3.56
N LEU A 134 -9.29 5.95 3.30
CA LEU A 134 -8.45 7.14 3.31
C LEU A 134 -7.95 7.47 4.73
N THR A 135 -7.04 8.42 4.80
CA THR A 135 -6.34 8.85 6.01
C THR A 135 -7.14 9.85 6.85
N GLU A 136 -6.48 10.54 7.76
CA GLU A 136 -7.05 11.53 8.68
C GLU A 136 -7.79 12.70 8.00
N SER A 137 -7.55 12.93 6.70
CA SER A 137 -8.31 13.89 5.91
C SER A 137 -9.70 13.39 5.46
N SER A 138 -10.01 12.12 5.69
CA SER A 138 -11.22 11.48 5.20
C SER A 138 -12.46 11.78 6.04
N SER A 139 -13.62 11.44 5.47
CA SER A 139 -14.90 11.47 6.15
C SER A 139 -15.28 10.09 6.70
N PHE A 140 -16.02 10.09 7.81
CA PHE A 140 -16.61 8.89 8.36
C PHE A 140 -17.60 8.25 7.36
N SER A 141 -17.61 6.95 7.29
CA SER A 141 -18.58 6.16 6.53
C SER A 141 -19.26 5.14 7.43
N LYS A 142 -20.57 5.29 7.65
CA LYS A 142 -21.39 4.34 8.41
C LYS A 142 -21.25 2.92 7.86
N GLN A 143 -21.37 2.74 6.54
CA GLN A 143 -21.20 1.45 5.89
C GLN A 143 -19.80 0.87 6.09
N ALA A 144 -18.76 1.71 6.04
CA ALA A 144 -17.40 1.23 6.25
C ALA A 144 -17.15 0.82 7.71
N SER A 145 -17.64 1.59 8.68
CA SER A 145 -17.50 1.27 10.10
C SER A 145 -18.20 -0.05 10.47
N ASP A 146 -19.35 -0.33 9.88
CA ASP A 146 -20.07 -1.57 10.09
C ASP A 146 -19.37 -2.79 9.45
N SER A 147 -18.98 -2.66 8.18
CA SER A 147 -18.47 -3.80 7.41
C SER A 147 -16.97 -4.05 7.56
N ASN A 148 -16.15 -3.02 7.86
CA ASN A 148 -14.69 -3.14 7.87
C ASN A 148 -14.05 -2.98 9.25
N PHE A 149 -14.62 -2.18 10.17
CA PHE A 149 -14.19 -2.13 11.56
C PHE A 149 -14.89 -3.26 12.34
N SER A 150 -14.43 -4.47 12.17
CA SER A 150 -15.08 -5.69 12.69
C SER A 150 -14.15 -6.53 13.54
N MET A 151 -14.67 -7.22 14.56
CA MET A 151 -13.91 -8.17 15.39
C MET A 151 -13.16 -9.18 14.52
N ARG A 152 -13.82 -9.77 13.52
CA ARG A 152 -13.18 -10.70 12.57
C ARG A 152 -11.98 -10.11 11.84
N GLY A 153 -11.98 -8.79 11.57
CA GLY A 153 -10.85 -8.08 10.95
C GLY A 153 -9.71 -7.90 11.93
N ILE A 154 -10.03 -7.53 13.16
CA ILE A 154 -9.08 -7.30 14.26
C ILE A 154 -8.40 -8.61 14.67
N GLU A 155 -9.15 -9.70 14.82
CA GLU A 155 -8.65 -11.05 15.15
C GLU A 155 -7.61 -11.60 14.18
N LYS A 156 -7.52 -11.05 12.98
CA LYS A 156 -6.51 -11.45 11.98
C LYS A 156 -5.17 -10.75 12.14
N LEU A 157 -5.12 -9.64 12.87
CA LEU A 157 -3.91 -8.81 12.98
C LEU A 157 -2.69 -9.60 13.50
N PRO A 158 -2.78 -10.39 14.58
CA PRO A 158 -1.64 -11.18 15.05
C PRO A 158 -1.11 -12.20 14.01
N GLY A 159 -1.97 -12.63 13.08
CA GLY A 159 -1.57 -13.52 11.99
C GLY A 159 -0.62 -12.90 10.98
N TYR A 160 -0.67 -11.58 10.81
CA TYR A 160 0.24 -10.87 9.91
C TYR A 160 1.65 -10.75 10.47
N THR A 161 1.81 -10.70 11.79
CA THR A 161 3.13 -10.63 12.44
C THR A 161 4.05 -11.76 12.00
N LYS A 162 3.51 -12.97 11.83
CA LYS A 162 4.28 -14.13 11.34
C LYS A 162 4.82 -13.93 9.92
N ILE A 163 4.13 -13.12 9.10
CA ILE A 163 4.51 -12.85 7.70
C ILE A 163 5.57 -11.75 7.68
N ILE A 164 5.34 -10.68 8.46
CA ILE A 164 6.17 -9.48 8.41
C ILE A 164 7.32 -9.47 9.42
N LYS A 165 7.47 -10.55 10.21
CA LYS A 165 8.43 -10.67 11.32
C LYS A 165 9.85 -10.22 10.98
N ASN A 166 10.32 -10.58 9.78
CA ASN A 166 11.68 -10.33 9.36
C ASN A 166 11.78 -9.12 8.40
N TRP A 167 10.71 -8.34 8.22
CA TRP A 167 10.77 -7.16 7.38
C TRP A 167 11.63 -6.08 8.04
N LYS A 168 12.52 -5.47 7.26
CA LYS A 168 13.06 -4.17 7.59
C LYS A 168 12.05 -3.12 7.16
N ILE A 169 11.47 -2.38 8.11
CA ILE A 169 10.45 -1.35 7.85
C ILE A 169 11.05 0.00 8.17
N THR A 170 10.99 0.93 7.22
CA THR A 170 11.59 2.28 7.33
C THR A 170 10.59 3.37 6.95
N ASN A 171 10.91 4.61 7.37
CA ASN A 171 10.18 5.83 7.04
C ASN A 171 11.21 6.88 6.55
N ILE A 172 11.71 6.66 5.35
CA ILE A 172 12.74 7.48 4.70
C ILE A 172 12.35 7.76 3.26
N SER A 173 13.14 8.55 2.55
CA SER A 173 12.88 8.80 1.12
C SER A 173 13.07 7.54 0.27
N TYR A 174 12.32 7.42 -0.84
CA TYR A 174 12.35 6.24 -1.71
C TYR A 174 13.72 6.03 -2.36
N GLU A 175 14.47 7.11 -2.60
CA GLU A 175 15.78 7.10 -3.22
C GLU A 175 16.79 6.26 -2.42
N GLU A 176 16.64 6.21 -1.10
CA GLU A 176 17.48 5.42 -0.20
C GLU A 176 17.34 3.89 -0.42
N LEU A 177 16.23 3.47 -1.06
CA LEU A 177 15.97 2.07 -1.36
C LEU A 177 16.41 1.68 -2.78
N LEU A 178 16.77 2.63 -3.64
CA LEU A 178 17.33 2.35 -4.96
C LEU A 178 18.80 1.93 -4.81
N CYS A 179 19.27 1.03 -5.66
CA CYS A 179 20.65 0.53 -5.58
C CYS A 179 21.13 -0.13 -6.88
N ASP A 180 22.44 -0.31 -6.99
CA ASP A 180 23.11 -1.04 -8.07
C ASP A 180 23.45 -2.48 -7.66
N ASN A 181 22.42 -3.29 -7.42
CA ASN A 181 22.61 -4.68 -7.05
C ASN A 181 21.66 -5.60 -7.81
N LYS A 182 22.18 -6.40 -8.74
CA LYS A 182 21.40 -7.34 -9.55
C LYS A 182 20.71 -8.46 -8.75
N SER A 183 21.11 -8.66 -7.49
CA SER A 183 20.47 -9.59 -6.56
C SER A 183 19.37 -8.96 -5.71
N THR A 184 19.06 -7.67 -5.92
CA THR A 184 17.99 -6.92 -5.25
C THR A 184 16.90 -6.63 -6.27
N PHE A 185 15.68 -7.07 -6.00
CA PHE A 185 14.50 -6.72 -6.79
C PHE A 185 13.78 -5.55 -6.12
N ILE A 186 13.40 -4.53 -6.89
CA ILE A 186 12.70 -3.35 -6.38
C ILE A 186 11.33 -3.24 -7.04
N TYR A 187 10.26 -3.26 -6.24
CA TYR A 187 8.90 -2.97 -6.70
C TYR A 187 8.49 -1.57 -6.26
N LEU A 188 8.00 -0.77 -7.20
CA LEU A 188 7.66 0.63 -7.00
C LEU A 188 6.21 0.89 -7.41
N ASP A 189 5.41 1.42 -6.48
CA ASP A 189 4.02 1.83 -6.69
C ASP A 189 3.84 3.29 -6.22
N PRO A 190 4.48 4.26 -6.92
CA PRO A 190 4.48 5.66 -6.51
C PRO A 190 3.07 6.25 -6.59
N PRO A 191 2.83 7.44 -5.98
CA PRO A 191 1.60 8.18 -6.20
C PRO A 191 1.34 8.38 -7.70
N TYR A 192 0.12 8.06 -8.16
CA TYR A 192 -0.21 8.19 -9.58
C TYR A 192 -0.46 9.65 -9.94
N GLU A 193 -0.09 10.05 -11.16
CA GLU A 193 -0.34 11.37 -11.71
C GLU A 193 -1.83 11.53 -12.08
N ILE A 194 -2.64 11.79 -11.05
CA ILE A 194 -4.09 11.96 -11.18
C ILE A 194 -4.53 13.26 -10.51
N GLY A 195 -5.55 13.92 -11.03
CA GLY A 195 -6.05 15.20 -10.52
C GLY A 195 -6.75 15.16 -9.16
N SER A 196 -6.64 14.07 -8.37
CA SER A 196 -7.35 13.87 -7.11
C SER A 196 -6.45 13.87 -5.88
N ASN A 197 -6.98 14.29 -4.70
CA ASN A 197 -6.27 14.41 -3.43
C ASN A 197 -6.30 13.08 -2.64
N LEU A 198 -5.69 11.99 -3.15
CA LEU A 198 -5.87 10.66 -2.57
C LEU A 198 -4.92 10.31 -1.41
N TYR A 199 -3.74 10.92 -1.31
CA TYR A 199 -2.71 10.52 -0.35
C TYR A 199 -2.21 11.69 0.50
N GLY A 200 -1.99 11.43 1.81
CA GLY A 200 -1.49 12.39 2.78
C GLY A 200 -2.48 13.49 3.19
N LYS A 201 -2.05 14.36 4.14
CA LYS A 201 -2.84 15.48 4.63
C LYS A 201 -3.12 16.46 3.49
N ARG A 202 -4.40 16.58 3.06
CA ARG A 202 -4.85 17.41 1.92
C ARG A 202 -4.18 17.06 0.56
N GLY A 203 -3.74 15.82 0.38
CA GLY A 203 -3.07 15.38 -0.85
C GLY A 203 -1.60 15.81 -0.95
N SER A 204 -0.96 16.19 0.14
CA SER A 204 0.42 16.71 0.15
C SER A 204 1.43 15.72 -0.42
N MET A 205 1.25 14.42 -0.19
CA MET A 205 2.14 13.37 -0.72
C MET A 205 1.93 13.08 -2.21
N HIS A 206 0.86 13.58 -2.80
CA HIS A 206 0.51 13.37 -4.20
C HIS A 206 0.86 14.58 -5.06
N LYS A 207 0.58 15.78 -4.57
CA LYS A 207 0.79 17.02 -5.32
C LYS A 207 2.26 17.45 -5.42
N GLY A 208 3.10 16.98 -4.52
CA GLY A 208 4.52 17.32 -4.45
C GLY A 208 5.45 16.23 -5.00
N PHE A 209 4.91 15.12 -5.53
CA PHE A 209 5.75 14.06 -6.08
C PHE A 209 6.25 14.44 -7.47
N ASP A 210 7.57 14.50 -7.62
CA ASP A 210 8.23 14.82 -8.89
C ASP A 210 8.39 13.54 -9.72
N HIS A 211 7.48 13.35 -10.68
CA HIS A 211 7.46 12.17 -11.55
C HIS A 211 8.62 12.12 -12.54
N ASP A 212 9.15 13.27 -12.94
CA ASP A 212 10.29 13.34 -13.86
C ASP A 212 11.59 13.01 -13.12
N GLN A 213 11.76 13.53 -11.90
CA GLN A 213 12.87 13.16 -11.02
C GLN A 213 12.82 11.67 -10.67
N PHE A 214 11.63 11.14 -10.32
CA PHE A 214 11.45 9.72 -10.02
C PHE A 214 11.88 8.81 -11.19
N ALA A 215 11.50 9.16 -12.43
CA ALA A 215 11.89 8.38 -13.61
C ALA A 215 13.41 8.43 -13.82
N ASN A 216 14.02 9.61 -13.68
CA ASN A 216 15.47 9.78 -13.76
C ASN A 216 16.21 8.98 -12.68
N ASP A 217 15.69 8.95 -11.45
CA ASP A 217 16.27 8.18 -10.36
C ASP A 217 16.21 6.67 -10.63
N CYS A 218 15.04 6.17 -11.09
CA CYS A 218 14.90 4.76 -11.45
C CYS A 218 15.86 4.34 -12.58
N ASP A 219 16.05 5.19 -13.59
CA ASP A 219 16.89 4.92 -14.76
C ASP A 219 18.40 4.83 -14.41
N ARG A 220 18.82 5.42 -13.29
CA ARG A 220 20.23 5.46 -12.85
C ARG A 220 20.72 4.15 -12.27
N PHE A 221 19.83 3.23 -11.89
CA PHE A 221 20.17 2.01 -11.16
C PHE A 221 19.91 0.74 -11.97
N VAL A 222 20.82 -0.24 -11.85
CA VAL A 222 20.78 -1.50 -12.62
C VAL A 222 20.04 -2.65 -11.95
N SER A 223 19.59 -2.48 -10.70
CA SER A 223 18.77 -3.49 -10.04
C SER A 223 17.51 -3.77 -10.86
N PRO A 224 17.02 -5.02 -10.91
CA PRO A 224 15.72 -5.32 -11.50
C PRO A 224 14.60 -4.52 -10.82
N GLN A 225 13.90 -3.70 -11.58
CA GLN A 225 12.83 -2.83 -11.10
C GLN A 225 11.53 -3.11 -11.83
N LEU A 226 10.42 -3.19 -11.08
CA LEU A 226 9.06 -3.24 -11.59
C LEU A 226 8.27 -2.08 -11.02
N ILE A 227 7.75 -1.23 -11.88
CA ILE A 227 6.97 -0.05 -11.49
C ILE A 227 5.53 -0.24 -11.94
N SER A 228 4.54 0.01 -11.06
CA SER A 228 3.14 0.13 -11.45
C SER A 228 2.69 1.58 -11.52
N TYR A 229 1.93 1.89 -12.57
CA TYR A 229 1.37 3.20 -12.84
C TYR A 229 0.00 3.11 -13.50
N ASN A 230 -0.76 4.22 -13.51
CA ASN A 230 -1.88 4.37 -14.43
C ASN A 230 -1.35 4.48 -15.88
N SER A 231 -1.99 3.79 -16.83
CA SER A 231 -1.59 3.85 -18.22
C SER A 231 -1.87 5.24 -18.79
N SER A 232 -0.80 5.92 -19.22
CA SER A 232 -0.86 7.18 -19.96
C SER A 232 0.35 7.29 -20.90
N GLN A 233 0.20 8.05 -21.98
CA GLN A 233 1.31 8.28 -22.92
C GLN A 233 2.46 9.03 -22.24
N LEU A 234 2.16 9.98 -21.36
CA LEU A 234 3.15 10.75 -20.62
C LEU A 234 4.05 9.85 -19.74
N VAL A 235 3.46 8.87 -19.06
CA VAL A 235 4.24 7.90 -18.26
C VAL A 235 5.12 7.05 -19.16
N LYS A 236 4.61 6.56 -20.30
CA LYS A 236 5.40 5.77 -21.26
C LYS A 236 6.58 6.57 -21.83
N ASP A 237 6.38 7.86 -22.10
CA ASP A 237 7.42 8.73 -22.62
C ASP A 237 8.54 8.99 -21.60
N ARG A 238 8.20 9.09 -20.29
CA ARG A 238 9.19 9.22 -19.20
C ARG A 238 10.09 8.00 -19.08
N PHE A 239 9.53 6.80 -19.22
CA PHE A 239 10.26 5.54 -19.13
C PHE A 239 10.60 4.96 -20.50
N LYS A 240 10.98 5.83 -21.45
CA LYS A 240 11.36 5.44 -22.78
C LYS A 240 12.59 4.51 -22.75
N GLY A 241 12.42 3.29 -23.23
CA GLY A 241 13.47 2.26 -23.18
C GLY A 241 13.18 1.15 -22.19
N TRP A 242 12.22 1.34 -21.27
CA TRP A 242 11.73 0.27 -20.39
C TRP A 242 10.72 -0.61 -21.14
N GLN A 243 10.67 -1.87 -20.76
CA GLN A 243 9.61 -2.77 -21.24
C GLN A 243 8.30 -2.43 -20.54
N THR A 244 7.18 -2.68 -21.23
CA THR A 244 5.85 -2.37 -20.73
C THR A 244 4.94 -3.58 -20.76
N GLY A 245 4.06 -3.67 -19.77
CA GLY A 245 2.95 -4.61 -19.73
C GLY A 245 1.69 -3.89 -19.27
N GLU A 246 0.54 -4.26 -19.81
CA GLU A 246 -0.74 -3.68 -19.41
C GLU A 246 -1.74 -4.78 -19.05
N PHE A 247 -2.56 -4.53 -18.05
CA PHE A 247 -3.70 -5.39 -17.74
C PHE A 247 -4.86 -4.61 -17.14
N ASP A 248 -6.06 -5.11 -17.34
CA ASP A 248 -7.26 -4.50 -16.79
C ASP A 248 -7.32 -4.73 -15.28
N LEU A 249 -7.36 -3.64 -14.51
CA LEU A 249 -7.58 -3.66 -13.08
C LEU A 249 -8.93 -3.01 -12.75
N THR A 250 -9.93 -3.82 -12.46
CA THR A 250 -11.20 -3.31 -11.98
C THR A 250 -11.06 -2.88 -10.52
N TYR A 251 -10.88 -1.60 -10.27
CA TYR A 251 -10.94 -1.04 -8.92
C TYR A 251 -12.40 -1.03 -8.47
N THR A 252 -12.74 -1.88 -7.49
CA THR A 252 -14.08 -1.90 -6.88
C THR A 252 -14.22 -0.82 -5.81
N MET A 253 -13.87 0.42 -6.10
CA MET A 253 -14.37 1.53 -5.31
C MET A 253 -15.73 1.91 -5.86
N ARG A 254 -16.78 1.56 -5.14
CA ARG A 254 -18.13 2.07 -5.38
C ARG A 254 -18.15 3.55 -5.01
N SER A 255 -17.76 4.43 -5.90
CA SER A 255 -18.02 5.86 -5.79
C SER A 255 -19.11 6.25 -6.77
N VAL A 256 -20.07 6.99 -6.26
CA VAL A 256 -21.27 7.47 -6.94
C VAL A 256 -20.89 8.59 -7.91
N GLY A 257 -21.44 8.57 -9.12
CA GLY A 257 -21.42 9.71 -10.05
C GLY A 257 -20.43 9.61 -11.22
N GLU A 258 -20.14 10.74 -11.85
CA GLU A 258 -19.31 10.89 -13.07
C GLU A 258 -17.92 10.24 -12.99
N TYR A 259 -17.37 10.10 -11.79
CA TYR A 259 -16.11 9.41 -11.49
C TYR A 259 -16.10 7.92 -11.92
N MET A 260 -17.28 7.28 -12.01
CA MET A 260 -17.42 5.88 -12.43
C MET A 260 -17.25 5.68 -13.95
N ARG A 261 -17.50 6.69 -14.77
CA ARG A 261 -17.35 6.59 -16.23
C ARG A 261 -15.89 6.57 -16.65
N GLU A 262 -15.05 7.38 -15.99
CA GLU A 262 -13.60 7.39 -16.25
C GLU A 262 -12.84 6.20 -15.64
N GLN A 263 -13.37 5.57 -14.58
CA GLN A 263 -12.72 4.41 -13.94
C GLN A 263 -12.93 3.09 -14.69
N LYS A 264 -13.90 2.99 -15.59
CA LYS A 264 -14.20 1.75 -16.32
C LYS A 264 -13.13 1.33 -17.34
N GLU A 265 -12.20 2.24 -17.67
CA GLU A 265 -11.19 2.02 -18.73
C GLU A 265 -9.74 2.22 -18.25
N ARG A 266 -9.49 2.30 -16.93
CA ARG A 266 -8.11 2.48 -16.44
C ARG A 266 -7.36 1.15 -16.47
N LYS A 267 -6.47 1.03 -17.43
CA LYS A 267 -5.47 -0.04 -17.48
C LYS A 267 -4.34 0.26 -16.49
N GLU A 268 -3.92 -0.75 -15.78
CA GLU A 268 -2.69 -0.72 -15.01
C GLU A 268 -1.53 -0.92 -15.96
N LEU A 269 -0.57 -0.01 -15.93
CA LEU A 269 0.68 -0.08 -16.67
C LEU A 269 1.77 -0.62 -15.75
N LEU A 270 2.48 -1.62 -16.22
CA LEU A 270 3.73 -2.09 -15.62
C LEU A 270 4.90 -1.67 -16.49
N LEU A 271 5.93 -1.14 -15.85
CA LEU A 271 7.19 -0.74 -16.48
C LEU A 271 8.31 -1.55 -15.81
N PHE A 272 9.21 -2.13 -16.61
CA PHE A 272 10.30 -2.94 -16.05
C PHE A 272 11.57 -2.84 -16.91
N ASN A 273 12.73 -2.88 -16.23
CA ASN A 273 14.05 -2.69 -16.84
C ASN A 273 14.82 -4.00 -17.08
N TYR A 274 14.16 -5.16 -17.03
CA TYR A 274 14.78 -6.49 -17.19
C TYR A 274 14.06 -7.30 -18.26
N GLY A 275 14.78 -8.29 -18.86
CA GLY A 275 14.19 -9.19 -19.84
C GLY A 275 13.24 -10.20 -19.17
N THR A 276 12.10 -10.40 -19.80
CA THR A 276 11.12 -11.41 -19.42
C THR A 276 11.15 -12.55 -20.42
N GLN A 277 12.00 -13.55 -20.21
CA GLN A 277 11.96 -14.77 -21.03
C GLN A 277 10.67 -15.54 -20.67
N GLY A 278 9.77 -15.70 -21.65
CA GLY A 278 8.59 -16.55 -21.51
C GLY A 278 7.28 -15.83 -21.11
N LEU A 279 7.16 -14.52 -21.30
CA LEU A 279 5.84 -13.86 -21.19
C LEU A 279 4.90 -14.43 -22.25
N VAL A 280 3.81 -15.05 -21.80
CA VAL A 280 2.66 -15.37 -22.65
C VAL A 280 1.86 -14.06 -22.80
N GLU A 281 1.80 -13.52 -24.03
CA GLU A 281 0.87 -12.43 -24.33
C GLU A 281 -0.55 -12.97 -24.13
N PHE A 282 -1.23 -12.50 -23.11
CA PHE A 282 -2.66 -12.71 -22.97
C PHE A 282 -3.38 -11.68 -23.85
N ASN A 283 -3.81 -12.12 -25.03
CA ASN A 283 -4.78 -11.42 -25.88
C ASN A 283 -6.16 -11.38 -25.23
#